data_a8eb434964e8e401ab0dcd2681741fa2
#
_entry.id   a8eb434964e8e401ab0dcd2681741fa2
#
_cell.length_a   1.000
_cell.length_b   1.000
_cell.length_c   1.000
_cell.angle_alpha   90.00
_cell.angle_beta   90.00
_cell.angle_gamma   90.00
#
_symmetry.space_group_name_H-M   'P 1'
#
loop_
_entity.id
_entity.type
_entity.pdbx_description
1 polymer ?
#
loop_
_entity_poly.entity_id
_entity_poly.type
_entity_poly.pdbx_seq_one_letter_code
_entity_poly.pdbx_strand_id
1 'polypeptide(L)'
;MERQTDLAEVIDVVADKAQYDRCAKKLLAFKAIDAWILKTCVKEFYPYSVEYIAEHCLSGEVEISEHAVHQDQLNRSKRVNGDEQVTKMNSESSSVNEGTVYYDVRFTAIAPTNGEIIKLIINLEIQTNDKPGYELVTRGIYYCARMISEQHDSVFIGEHYEKIQKVYSIWICPSTPECRKNQMTRYHMTKDQVIGNTYVKEEAYDLLETIVLSLGEPENDADCSILNLLNTLFSPSVLPDEKKNVLSKKYNIAMTAELESEVQRMCNLSTAIENQGIKKGLAEGLAEGRAEGRVEGVDLMAKLVKILLAEKKYSDVEKASDDAEYRDKLLKEYKLVG
;
A
#
# COMPACT_ATOMS: atom_id res chain seq x y z
N MET A 1 -11.16 -35.11 -5.47
CA MET A 1 -10.92 -33.69 -5.78
C MET A 1 -12.10 -32.91 -5.20
N GLU A 2 -11.94 -32.36 -4.01
CA GLU A 2 -12.94 -31.47 -3.42
C GLU A 2 -13.01 -30.20 -4.29
N ARG A 3 -14.21 -29.84 -4.70
CA ARG A 3 -14.45 -28.56 -5.35
C ARG A 3 -14.30 -27.50 -4.27
N GLN A 4 -13.20 -26.75 -4.27
CA GLN A 4 -13.13 -25.51 -3.52
C GLN A 4 -14.30 -24.62 -4.02
N THR A 5 -15.12 -24.14 -3.12
CA THR A 5 -16.24 -23.26 -3.47
C THR A 5 -15.68 -21.85 -3.67
N ASP A 6 -16.27 -21.04 -4.54
CA ASP A 6 -15.91 -19.64 -4.77
C ASP A 6 -15.77 -18.86 -3.44
N LEU A 7 -16.57 -19.23 -2.43
CA LEU A 7 -16.50 -18.64 -1.10
C LEU A 7 -15.21 -19.01 -0.36
N ALA A 8 -14.70 -20.24 -0.49
CA ALA A 8 -13.45 -20.66 0.14
C ALA A 8 -12.25 -19.92 -0.50
N GLU A 9 -12.24 -19.74 -1.82
CA GLU A 9 -11.21 -18.96 -2.52
C GLU A 9 -11.22 -17.49 -2.11
N VAL A 10 -12.41 -16.88 -1.93
CA VAL A 10 -12.53 -15.49 -1.44
C VAL A 10 -12.00 -15.37 -0.01
N ILE A 11 -12.28 -16.34 0.86
CA ILE A 11 -11.79 -16.35 2.24
C ILE A 11 -10.27 -16.47 2.28
N ASP A 12 -9.67 -17.32 1.43
CA ASP A 12 -8.21 -17.47 1.35
C ASP A 12 -7.54 -16.18 0.87
N VAL A 13 -8.07 -15.50 -0.15
CA VAL A 13 -7.56 -14.20 -0.64
C VAL A 13 -7.59 -13.13 0.46
N VAL A 14 -8.67 -13.07 1.24
CA VAL A 14 -8.79 -12.09 2.34
C VAL A 14 -7.80 -12.42 3.46
N ALA A 15 -7.60 -13.70 3.77
CA ALA A 15 -6.64 -14.14 4.76
C ALA A 15 -5.20 -13.82 4.36
N ASP A 16 -4.83 -14.06 3.10
CA ASP A 16 -3.49 -13.75 2.56
C ASP A 16 -3.21 -12.25 2.55
N LYS A 17 -4.18 -11.42 2.18
CA LYS A 17 -4.05 -9.96 2.23
C LYS A 17 -3.88 -9.45 3.67
N ALA A 18 -4.62 -9.98 4.62
CA ALA A 18 -4.49 -9.61 6.02
C ALA A 18 -3.14 -10.05 6.60
N GLN A 19 -2.60 -11.20 6.17
CA GLN A 19 -1.26 -11.65 6.55
C GLN A 19 -0.16 -10.79 5.90
N TYR A 20 -0.33 -10.39 4.63
CA TYR A 20 0.56 -9.48 3.94
C TYR A 20 0.66 -8.14 4.67
N ASP A 21 -0.47 -7.53 5.01
CA ASP A 21 -0.54 -6.29 5.77
C ASP A 21 0.19 -6.40 7.12
N ARG A 22 -0.05 -7.49 7.86
CA ARG A 22 0.64 -7.76 9.12
C ARG A 22 2.16 -7.91 8.96
N CYS A 23 2.61 -8.61 7.93
CA CYS A 23 4.02 -8.80 7.63
C CYS A 23 4.68 -7.48 7.25
N ALA A 24 4.01 -6.66 6.43
CA ALA A 24 4.47 -5.34 6.03
C ALA A 24 4.65 -4.40 7.24
N LYS A 25 3.67 -4.37 8.15
CA LYS A 25 3.77 -3.60 9.40
C LYS A 25 4.96 -4.03 10.26
N LYS A 26 5.22 -5.33 10.35
CA LYS A 26 6.39 -5.84 11.07
C LYS A 26 7.71 -5.42 10.41
N LEU A 27 7.79 -5.46 9.09
CA LEU A 27 8.97 -5.00 8.37
C LEU A 27 9.21 -3.50 8.56
N LEU A 28 8.14 -2.69 8.58
CA LEU A 28 8.22 -1.25 8.88
C LEU A 28 8.50 -0.94 10.36
N ALA A 29 8.56 -1.92 11.24
CA ALA A 29 8.96 -1.75 12.63
C ALA A 29 10.44 -2.04 12.90
N PHE A 30 11.23 -2.42 11.87
CA PHE A 30 12.67 -2.60 12.03
C PHE A 30 13.39 -1.25 11.97
N LYS A 31 14.16 -0.94 13.02
CA LYS A 31 14.92 0.33 13.15
C LYS A 31 15.75 0.67 11.92
N ALA A 32 16.37 -0.32 11.31
CA ALA A 32 17.20 -0.11 10.13
C ALA A 32 16.38 0.38 8.92
N ILE A 33 15.14 -0.11 8.75
CA ILE A 33 14.23 0.34 7.70
C ILE A 33 13.67 1.72 8.04
N ASP A 34 13.24 1.93 9.29
CA ASP A 34 12.74 3.21 9.76
C ASP A 34 13.78 4.32 9.64
N ALA A 35 15.05 4.03 9.92
CA ALA A 35 16.13 5.00 9.78
C ALA A 35 16.29 5.48 8.33
N TRP A 36 16.15 4.62 7.34
CA TRP A 36 16.14 4.98 5.93
C TRP A 36 14.92 5.83 5.56
N ILE A 37 13.74 5.48 6.08
CA ILE A 37 12.51 6.27 5.90
C ILE A 37 12.69 7.66 6.50
N LEU A 38 13.13 7.75 7.75
CA LEU A 38 13.34 9.03 8.43
C LEU A 38 14.39 9.88 7.73
N LYS A 39 15.52 9.29 7.34
CA LYS A 39 16.60 9.99 6.62
C LYS A 39 16.11 10.68 5.36
N THR A 40 15.14 10.09 4.67
CA THR A 40 14.67 10.61 3.36
C THR A 40 13.40 11.43 3.50
N CYS A 41 12.51 11.05 4.39
CA CYS A 41 11.18 11.66 4.50
C CYS A 41 11.13 12.82 5.48
N VAL A 42 11.92 12.80 6.54
CA VAL A 42 11.82 13.74 7.68
C VAL A 42 12.98 14.72 7.65
N LYS A 43 12.69 16.01 7.41
CA LYS A 43 13.73 17.05 7.19
C LYS A 43 14.72 17.19 8.35
N GLU A 44 14.26 16.96 9.58
CA GLU A 44 15.07 17.04 10.78
C GLU A 44 16.20 16.00 10.81
N PHE A 45 16.10 14.91 10.05
CA PHE A 45 17.11 13.86 9.95
C PHE A 45 18.05 13.97 8.74
N TYR A 46 17.84 14.91 7.84
CA TYR A 46 18.70 15.07 6.64
C TYR A 46 20.18 15.24 6.95
N PRO A 47 20.61 15.92 8.03
CA PRO A 47 22.04 16.06 8.34
C PRO A 47 22.71 14.77 8.84
N TYR A 48 21.95 13.79 9.32
CA TYR A 48 22.48 12.62 10.03
C TYR A 48 22.64 11.41 9.11
N SER A 49 23.59 10.51 9.41
CA SER A 49 23.69 9.23 8.70
C SER A 49 22.58 8.26 9.13
N VAL A 50 22.29 7.27 8.31
CA VAL A 50 21.26 6.25 8.62
C VAL A 50 21.61 5.46 9.87
N GLU A 51 22.90 5.13 10.05
CA GLU A 51 23.42 4.42 11.22
C GLU A 51 23.18 5.24 12.48
N TYR A 52 23.52 6.55 12.44
CA TYR A 52 23.28 7.43 13.58
C TYR A 52 21.80 7.52 13.95
N ILE A 53 20.91 7.60 12.95
CA ILE A 53 19.46 7.63 13.16
C ILE A 53 18.99 6.33 13.82
N ALA A 54 19.44 5.17 13.31
CA ALA A 54 19.07 3.86 13.85
C ALA A 54 19.50 3.66 15.31
N GLU A 55 20.71 4.12 15.66
CA GLU A 55 21.30 3.90 16.98
C GLU A 55 20.85 4.92 18.02
N HIS A 56 20.63 6.19 17.63
CA HIS A 56 20.49 7.28 18.59
C HIS A 56 19.17 8.05 18.52
N CYS A 57 18.45 7.97 17.39
CA CYS A 57 17.27 8.79 17.18
C CYS A 57 15.95 8.03 17.33
N LEU A 58 15.97 6.71 17.19
CA LEU A 58 14.84 5.84 17.37
C LEU A 58 14.81 5.32 18.81
N SER A 59 14.16 6.05 19.69
CA SER A 59 14.04 5.69 21.09
C SER A 59 12.66 5.13 21.38
N GLY A 60 12.64 3.92 21.91
CA GLY A 60 11.44 3.36 22.47
C GLY A 60 10.90 2.09 21.76
N GLU A 61 9.78 1.52 22.25
CA GLU A 61 9.11 0.33 21.69
C GLU A 61 8.11 0.76 20.61
N VAL A 62 8.03 0.03 19.46
CA VAL A 62 7.02 0.23 18.42
C VAL A 62 5.73 -0.47 18.82
N GLU A 63 4.62 0.21 18.67
CA GLU A 63 3.30 -0.42 18.68
C GLU A 63 2.85 -0.75 17.26
N ILE A 64 2.64 -2.03 17.00
CA ILE A 64 2.12 -2.54 15.73
C ILE A 64 0.66 -2.90 15.96
N SER A 65 -0.25 -2.37 15.15
CA SER A 65 -1.63 -2.83 15.15
C SER A 65 -1.71 -4.21 14.50
N GLU A 66 -2.20 -5.22 15.22
CA GLU A 66 -2.28 -6.61 14.73
C GLU A 66 -3.47 -6.89 13.81
N HIS A 67 -4.35 -5.92 13.56
CA HIS A 67 -5.54 -6.14 12.76
C HIS A 67 -5.59 -5.22 11.56
N ALA A 68 -5.96 -5.79 10.41
CA ALA A 68 -6.29 -5.02 9.21
C ALA A 68 -7.40 -4.01 9.55
N VAL A 69 -7.17 -2.76 9.18
CA VAL A 69 -8.11 -1.65 9.44
C VAL A 69 -9.40 -1.88 8.65
N HIS A 70 -10.33 -2.63 9.25
CA HIS A 70 -11.74 -2.49 8.91
C HIS A 70 -12.37 -1.56 9.96
N GLN A 71 -13.08 -0.55 9.49
CA GLN A 71 -13.91 0.33 10.31
C GLN A 71 -14.71 -0.54 11.30
N ASP A 72 -14.70 -0.19 12.57
CA ASP A 72 -15.62 -0.67 13.63
C ASP A 72 -15.27 -1.91 14.46
N GLN A 73 -14.01 -2.31 14.68
CA GLN A 73 -13.70 -3.35 15.67
C GLN A 73 -12.66 -2.93 16.70
N LEU A 74 -12.98 -3.22 17.98
CA LEU A 74 -12.11 -3.05 19.15
C LEU A 74 -10.95 -4.06 19.09
N ASN A 75 -9.72 -3.58 18.96
CA ASN A 75 -8.52 -4.42 18.91
C ASN A 75 -7.63 -4.27 20.14
N ARG A 76 -7.13 -5.42 20.63
CA ARG A 76 -6.13 -5.50 21.69
C ARG A 76 -4.72 -5.58 21.06
N SER A 77 -3.84 -4.65 21.40
CA SER A 77 -2.43 -4.69 21.02
C SER A 77 -1.66 -5.76 21.80
N LYS A 78 -0.78 -6.52 21.14
CA LYS A 78 0.19 -7.42 21.75
C LYS A 78 1.58 -6.81 21.74
N ARG A 79 2.32 -7.01 22.84
CA ARG A 79 3.71 -6.58 22.99
C ARG A 79 4.64 -7.50 22.19
N VAL A 80 5.48 -6.92 21.39
CA VAL A 80 6.60 -7.63 20.72
C VAL A 80 7.89 -7.18 21.41
N ASN A 81 8.60 -8.12 22.02
CA ASN A 81 9.89 -7.86 22.67
C ASN A 81 11.02 -8.23 21.71
N GLY A 82 11.89 -7.28 21.41
CA GLY A 82 13.13 -7.50 20.68
C GLY A 82 13.99 -6.23 20.68
N ASP A 83 15.30 -6.36 20.85
CA ASP A 83 16.27 -5.25 20.94
C ASP A 83 16.41 -4.42 19.64
N GLU A 84 15.79 -4.85 18.54
CA GLU A 84 15.89 -4.22 17.22
C GLU A 84 14.67 -3.39 16.83
N GLN A 85 13.65 -3.30 17.69
CA GLN A 85 12.41 -2.58 17.43
C GLN A 85 12.33 -1.26 18.20
N VAL A 86 11.61 -0.31 17.64
CA VAL A 86 11.46 1.07 18.16
C VAL A 86 10.42 1.13 19.31
N THR A 87 10.52 2.07 20.25
CA THR A 87 9.69 2.15 21.49
C THR A 87 8.24 2.58 21.25
N LYS A 88 7.34 2.06 22.06
CA LYS A 88 5.89 2.22 22.00
C LYS A 88 5.37 3.64 22.16
N MET A 89 4.51 4.02 21.24
CA MET A 89 3.39 4.92 21.51
C MET A 89 2.09 4.12 21.31
N ASN A 90 1.02 4.52 22.01
CA ASN A 90 -0.28 3.90 21.85
C ASN A 90 -0.73 4.00 20.38
N SER A 91 -0.98 2.87 19.73
CA SER A 91 -1.46 2.83 18.34
C SER A 91 -2.96 3.17 18.21
N GLU A 92 -3.64 3.34 19.35
CA GLU A 92 -5.04 3.69 19.42
C GLU A 92 -5.21 5.14 19.89
N SER A 93 -5.95 5.93 19.10
CA SER A 93 -6.42 7.25 19.48
C SER A 93 -7.92 7.23 19.61
N SER A 94 -8.43 7.37 20.83
CA SER A 94 -9.85 7.44 21.09
C SER A 94 -10.23 8.75 21.77
N SER A 95 -11.26 9.44 21.28
CA SER A 95 -11.94 10.49 21.98
C SER A 95 -13.42 10.15 22.19
N VAL A 96 -14.00 10.71 23.22
CA VAL A 96 -15.38 10.39 23.64
C VAL A 96 -16.41 10.61 22.54
N ASN A 97 -16.11 11.47 21.54
CA ASN A 97 -17.03 11.87 20.47
C ASN A 97 -16.55 11.58 19.04
N GLU A 98 -15.33 11.07 18.81
CA GLU A 98 -14.73 11.01 17.48
C GLU A 98 -14.36 9.60 16.99
N GLY A 99 -14.63 8.58 17.79
CA GLY A 99 -14.25 7.20 17.47
C GLY A 99 -12.75 6.94 17.61
N THR A 100 -12.36 5.68 17.42
CA THR A 100 -10.98 5.22 17.54
C THR A 100 -10.28 5.25 16.20
N VAL A 101 -9.06 5.79 16.13
CA VAL A 101 -8.16 5.71 14.98
C VAL A 101 -7.07 4.71 15.31
N TYR A 102 -6.76 3.82 14.38
CA TYR A 102 -5.70 2.83 14.49
C TYR A 102 -4.57 3.22 13.56
N TYR A 103 -3.35 3.25 14.11
CA TYR A 103 -2.12 3.52 13.37
C TYR A 103 -1.39 2.20 13.11
N ASP A 104 -0.88 2.02 11.90
CA ASP A 104 -0.18 0.79 11.55
C ASP A 104 1.12 0.62 12.35
N VAL A 105 1.99 1.62 12.28
CA VAL A 105 3.25 1.68 13.07
C VAL A 105 3.41 3.10 13.60
N ARG A 106 3.50 3.27 14.91
CA ARG A 106 3.64 4.58 15.55
C ARG A 106 4.78 4.59 16.56
N PHE A 107 5.62 5.62 16.52
CA PHE A 107 6.76 5.77 17.42
C PHE A 107 7.17 7.23 17.60
N THR A 108 8.02 7.49 18.58
CA THR A 108 8.67 8.78 18.78
C THR A 108 10.09 8.72 18.24
N ALA A 109 10.46 9.70 17.41
CA ALA A 109 11.84 9.90 16.98
C ALA A 109 12.41 11.16 17.62
N ILE A 110 13.71 11.13 17.92
CA ILE A 110 14.42 12.22 18.58
C ILE A 110 15.45 12.77 17.62
N ALA A 111 15.25 14.01 17.17
CA ALA A 111 16.21 14.69 16.30
C ALA A 111 17.09 15.65 17.13
N PRO A 112 18.41 15.47 17.17
CA PRO A 112 19.31 16.44 17.79
C PRO A 112 19.51 17.61 16.81
N THR A 113 18.96 18.78 17.16
CA THR A 113 19.06 19.97 16.30
C THR A 113 19.72 21.11 17.10
N ASN A 114 20.90 21.57 16.68
CA ASN A 114 21.61 22.74 17.26
C ASN A 114 21.68 22.79 18.79
N GLY A 115 21.81 21.63 19.44
CA GLY A 115 21.91 21.53 20.92
C GLY A 115 20.56 21.36 21.62
N GLU A 116 19.45 21.37 20.92
CA GLU A 116 18.11 21.05 21.44
C GLU A 116 17.66 19.67 20.93
N ILE A 117 16.90 18.97 21.75
CA ILE A 117 16.30 17.68 21.40
C ILE A 117 14.86 17.95 20.95
N ILE A 118 14.61 17.73 19.67
CA ILE A 118 13.25 17.80 19.12
C ILE A 118 12.65 16.39 19.11
N LYS A 119 11.52 16.23 19.79
CA LYS A 119 10.72 15.01 19.72
C LYS A 119 9.70 15.11 18.62
N LEU A 120 9.65 14.08 17.77
CA LEU A 120 8.72 13.97 16.66
C LEU A 120 7.86 12.74 16.85
N ILE A 121 6.58 12.85 16.52
CA ILE A 121 5.66 11.70 16.51
C ILE A 121 5.52 11.23 15.06
N ILE A 122 5.92 10.00 14.81
CA ILE A 122 5.91 9.41 13.47
C ILE A 122 4.83 8.33 13.42
N ASN A 123 4.03 8.37 12.37
CA ASN A 123 3.10 7.33 11.98
C ASN A 123 3.46 6.84 10.59
N LEU A 124 3.65 5.53 10.44
CA LEU A 124 3.85 4.86 9.17
C LEU A 124 2.62 4.02 8.85
N GLU A 125 2.09 4.19 7.65
CA GLU A 125 0.91 3.49 7.16
C GLU A 125 1.24 2.74 5.87
N ILE A 126 0.72 1.53 5.72
CA ILE A 126 0.79 0.80 4.47
C ILE A 126 -0.59 0.75 3.80
N GLN A 127 -0.67 1.29 2.60
CA GLN A 127 -1.92 1.41 1.85
C GLN A 127 -1.90 0.49 0.63
N THR A 128 -2.47 -0.70 0.75
CA THR A 128 -2.52 -1.70 -0.32
C THR A 128 -3.68 -1.49 -1.30
N ASN A 129 -4.67 -0.68 -0.96
CA ASN A 129 -5.78 -0.34 -1.86
C ASN A 129 -5.45 0.96 -2.62
N ASP A 130 -5.31 0.87 -3.94
CA ASP A 130 -5.03 2.00 -4.83
C ASP A 130 -6.21 2.97 -5.01
N LYS A 131 -7.43 2.52 -4.70
CA LYS A 131 -8.69 3.28 -4.84
C LYS A 131 -9.54 3.21 -3.58
N PRO A 132 -9.12 3.87 -2.47
CA PRO A 132 -9.89 3.83 -1.23
C PRO A 132 -11.21 4.61 -1.27
N GLY A 133 -11.51 5.34 -2.37
CA GLY A 133 -12.71 6.14 -2.54
C GLY A 133 -12.57 7.60 -2.04
N TYR A 134 -11.38 7.98 -1.60
CA TYR A 134 -11.03 9.34 -1.15
C TYR A 134 -9.55 9.63 -1.44
N GLU A 135 -9.18 10.91 -1.41
CA GLU A 135 -7.76 11.29 -1.53
C GLU A 135 -6.99 10.93 -0.26
N LEU A 136 -5.92 10.15 -0.42
CA LEU A 136 -5.14 9.62 0.69
C LEU A 136 -4.54 10.72 1.57
N VAL A 137 -4.13 11.81 0.97
CA VAL A 137 -3.60 12.98 1.70
C VAL A 137 -4.61 13.53 2.72
N THR A 138 -5.90 13.53 2.41
CA THR A 138 -6.95 13.98 3.33
C THR A 138 -6.99 13.12 4.59
N ARG A 139 -6.86 11.79 4.44
CA ARG A 139 -6.75 10.87 5.58
C ARG A 139 -5.45 11.10 6.36
N GLY A 140 -4.33 11.33 5.67
CA GLY A 140 -3.05 11.64 6.30
C GLY A 140 -3.10 12.91 7.15
N ILE A 141 -3.72 13.98 6.63
CA ILE A 141 -3.94 15.22 7.38
C ILE A 141 -4.82 14.98 8.61
N TYR A 142 -5.89 14.19 8.47
CA TYR A 142 -6.75 13.83 9.59
C TYR A 142 -5.97 13.06 10.67
N TYR A 143 -5.10 12.12 10.29
CA TYR A 143 -4.26 11.39 11.21
C TYR A 143 -3.27 12.32 11.94
N CYS A 144 -2.65 13.26 11.23
CA CYS A 144 -1.81 14.28 11.85
C CYS A 144 -2.59 15.13 12.86
N ALA A 145 -3.80 15.58 12.51
CA ALA A 145 -4.65 16.36 13.40
C ALA A 145 -5.01 15.59 14.69
N ARG A 146 -5.28 14.29 14.56
CA ARG A 146 -5.53 13.39 15.69
C ARG A 146 -4.29 13.28 16.59
N MET A 147 -3.10 13.05 16.02
CA MET A 147 -1.84 12.98 16.75
C MET A 147 -1.49 14.31 17.46
N ILE A 148 -1.86 15.46 16.90
CA ILE A 148 -1.72 16.76 17.59
C ILE A 148 -2.71 16.86 18.74
N SER A 149 -3.98 16.53 18.52
CA SER A 149 -5.03 16.61 19.54
C SER A 149 -4.75 15.73 20.76
N GLU A 150 -4.21 14.54 20.55
CA GLU A 150 -3.84 13.59 21.64
C GLU A 150 -2.71 14.08 22.53
N GLN A 151 -1.94 15.07 22.12
CA GLN A 151 -0.84 15.63 22.92
C GLN A 151 -1.35 16.46 24.10
N HIS A 152 -2.59 16.94 24.04
CA HIS A 152 -3.23 17.61 25.18
C HIS A 152 -3.34 16.62 26.35
N ASP A 153 -3.03 17.09 27.55
CA ASP A 153 -2.97 16.32 28.81
C ASP A 153 -1.89 15.22 28.86
N SER A 154 -1.17 14.96 27.76
CA SER A 154 -0.07 13.98 27.71
C SER A 154 1.31 14.63 27.48
N VAL A 155 1.42 15.55 26.53
CA VAL A 155 2.64 16.28 26.18
C VAL A 155 2.62 17.70 26.74
N PHE A 156 1.47 18.35 26.68
CA PHE A 156 1.25 19.69 27.25
C PHE A 156 -0.07 19.76 28.02
N ILE A 157 -0.14 20.68 29.00
CA ILE A 157 -1.31 20.89 29.86
C ILE A 157 -1.73 22.36 29.76
N GLY A 158 -3.03 22.62 29.72
CA GLY A 158 -3.58 23.97 29.65
C GLY A 158 -3.21 24.69 28.34
N GLU A 159 -2.66 25.91 28.45
CA GLU A 159 -2.37 26.77 27.31
C GLU A 159 -0.93 26.68 26.80
N HIS A 160 -0.18 25.64 27.19
CA HIS A 160 1.21 25.45 26.79
C HIS A 160 1.37 24.88 25.38
N TYR A 161 0.76 25.52 24.39
CA TYR A 161 0.76 25.09 22.98
C TYR A 161 2.16 25.11 22.34
N GLU A 162 3.14 25.86 22.91
CA GLU A 162 4.54 25.87 22.47
C GLU A 162 5.25 24.52 22.65
N LYS A 163 4.65 23.61 23.42
CA LYS A 163 5.19 22.25 23.65
C LYS A 163 4.67 21.20 22.68
N ILE A 164 3.78 21.60 21.76
CA ILE A 164 3.27 20.68 20.74
C ILE A 164 4.44 20.15 19.92
N GLN A 165 4.56 18.82 19.89
CA GLN A 165 5.53 18.11 19.07
C GLN A 165 5.01 17.99 17.64
N LYS A 166 5.88 18.23 16.66
CA LYS A 166 5.56 18.04 15.26
C LYS A 166 5.24 16.57 14.96
N VAL A 167 4.27 16.34 14.10
CA VAL A 167 3.78 15.02 13.72
C VAL A 167 3.99 14.76 12.23
N TYR A 168 4.32 13.51 11.92
CA TYR A 168 4.49 13.01 10.56
C TYR A 168 3.55 11.82 10.33
N SER A 169 2.81 11.85 9.22
CA SER A 169 2.03 10.72 8.73
C SER A 169 2.59 10.30 7.37
N ILE A 170 3.29 9.16 7.33
CA ILE A 170 4.02 8.66 6.16
C ILE A 170 3.27 7.45 5.62
N TRP A 171 2.85 7.52 4.36
CA TRP A 171 2.03 6.54 3.67
C TRP A 171 2.85 5.82 2.61
N ILE A 172 2.94 4.51 2.72
CA ILE A 172 3.64 3.64 1.77
C ILE A 172 2.58 2.91 0.95
N CYS A 173 2.58 3.13 -0.36
CA CYS A 173 1.58 2.63 -1.29
C CYS A 173 2.22 1.63 -2.27
N PRO A 174 2.24 0.32 -1.97
CA PRO A 174 2.82 -0.70 -2.84
C PRO A 174 2.02 -0.91 -4.13
N SER A 175 0.69 -0.76 -4.05
CA SER A 175 -0.21 -0.91 -5.20
C SER A 175 -0.53 0.47 -5.76
N THR A 176 0.25 0.91 -6.75
CA THR A 176 0.12 2.27 -7.31
C THR A 176 -0.12 2.17 -8.82
N PRO A 177 -1.08 2.94 -9.39
CA PRO A 177 -1.27 3.04 -10.83
C PRO A 177 0.00 3.50 -11.54
N GLU A 178 0.21 3.03 -12.78
CA GLU A 178 1.45 3.28 -13.56
C GLU A 178 1.87 4.76 -13.60
N CYS A 179 0.89 5.66 -13.77
CA CYS A 179 1.15 7.10 -13.83
C CYS A 179 1.62 7.74 -12.51
N ARG A 180 1.56 7.01 -11.38
CA ARG A 180 1.97 7.48 -10.06
C ARG A 180 3.14 6.69 -9.45
N LYS A 181 3.66 5.68 -10.14
CA LYS A 181 4.79 4.87 -9.66
C LYS A 181 6.06 5.70 -9.45
N ASN A 182 6.87 5.28 -8.48
CA ASN A 182 8.17 5.89 -8.15
C ASN A 182 8.10 7.38 -7.83
N GLN A 183 7.09 7.79 -7.04
CA GLN A 183 6.89 9.17 -6.62
C GLN A 183 6.86 9.31 -5.10
N MET A 184 7.38 10.41 -4.61
CA MET A 184 7.25 10.84 -3.23
C MET A 184 6.67 12.26 -3.22
N THR A 185 5.56 12.45 -2.54
CA THR A 185 4.91 13.76 -2.41
C THR A 185 4.78 14.12 -0.93
N ARG A 186 5.16 15.35 -0.62
CA ARG A 186 5.08 15.94 0.72
C ARG A 186 4.01 17.01 0.76
N TYR A 187 3.19 16.99 1.81
CA TYR A 187 2.18 17.99 2.11
C TYR A 187 2.46 18.54 3.51
N HIS A 188 2.69 19.85 3.61
CA HIS A 188 3.06 20.51 4.86
C HIS A 188 2.48 21.91 4.93
N MET A 189 2.51 22.53 6.11
CA MET A 189 2.04 23.90 6.31
C MET A 189 3.13 24.89 5.92
N THR A 190 2.75 25.91 5.15
CA THR A 190 3.62 27.02 4.79
C THR A 190 2.99 28.34 5.20
N LYS A 191 3.82 29.34 5.49
CA LYS A 191 3.37 30.69 5.78
C LYS A 191 3.37 31.54 4.51
N ASP A 192 2.23 32.09 4.15
CA ASP A 192 2.10 33.09 3.09
C ASP A 192 1.85 34.48 3.70
N GLN A 193 2.71 35.44 3.37
CA GLN A 193 2.66 36.79 3.92
C GLN A 193 1.73 37.66 3.04
N VAL A 194 0.45 37.76 3.39
CA VAL A 194 -0.55 38.45 2.58
C VAL A 194 -0.48 39.98 2.77
N ILE A 195 -0.41 40.49 4.00
CA ILE A 195 -0.28 41.89 4.32
C ILE A 195 0.65 42.05 5.52
N GLY A 196 1.46 43.10 5.50
CA GLY A 196 2.41 43.41 6.58
C GLY A 196 3.63 42.49 6.59
N ASN A 197 4.38 42.51 7.68
CA ASN A 197 5.53 41.67 7.87
C ASN A 197 5.60 41.18 9.31
N THR A 198 5.19 39.93 9.55
CA THR A 198 5.22 39.31 10.87
C THR A 198 6.23 38.18 10.88
N TYR A 199 7.21 38.25 11.76
CA TYR A 199 8.16 37.16 11.98
C TYR A 199 7.56 36.15 12.95
N VAL A 200 7.39 34.90 12.45
CA VAL A 200 7.08 33.73 13.28
C VAL A 200 8.03 32.61 12.83
N LYS A 201 8.67 31.95 13.78
CA LYS A 201 9.54 30.81 13.49
C LYS A 201 8.78 29.67 12.81
N GLU A 202 9.41 28.97 11.90
CA GLU A 202 8.80 27.85 11.17
C GLU A 202 8.32 26.75 12.11
N GLU A 203 9.05 26.47 13.17
CA GLU A 203 8.73 25.45 14.18
C GLU A 203 7.40 25.73 14.91
N ALA A 204 6.91 26.97 14.87
CA ALA A 204 5.66 27.34 15.51
C ALA A 204 4.40 27.09 14.66
N TYR A 205 4.55 26.85 13.35
CA TYR A 205 3.40 26.61 12.47
C TYR A 205 3.52 25.35 11.60
N ASP A 206 4.73 24.91 11.27
CA ASP A 206 4.96 23.69 10.50
C ASP A 206 4.95 22.46 11.45
N LEU A 207 3.77 22.20 12.04
CA LEU A 207 3.57 21.18 13.06
C LEU A 207 3.06 19.85 12.55
N LEU A 208 2.74 19.74 11.24
CA LEU A 208 2.26 18.51 10.65
C LEU A 208 2.76 18.35 9.21
N GLU A 209 3.14 17.12 8.87
CA GLU A 209 3.46 16.74 7.51
C GLU A 209 2.82 15.40 7.16
N THR A 210 2.22 15.34 5.95
CA THR A 210 1.78 14.09 5.34
C THR A 210 2.67 13.78 4.15
N ILE A 211 3.24 12.58 4.09
CA ILE A 211 4.12 12.14 3.01
C ILE A 211 3.55 10.88 2.38
N VAL A 212 3.46 10.86 1.07
CA VAL A 212 2.97 9.71 0.30
C VAL A 212 4.10 9.20 -0.59
N LEU A 213 4.48 7.93 -0.36
CA LEU A 213 5.45 7.20 -1.19
C LEU A 213 4.67 6.22 -2.06
N SER A 214 4.59 6.52 -3.33
CA SER A 214 3.98 5.67 -4.34
C SER A 214 5.03 4.75 -4.94
N LEU A 215 4.97 3.47 -4.59
CA LEU A 215 5.96 2.49 -4.98
C LEU A 215 5.77 2.08 -6.46
N GLY A 216 6.83 1.51 -7.04
CA GLY A 216 6.87 1.00 -8.40
C GLY A 216 7.66 -0.29 -8.46
N GLU A 217 8.31 -0.53 -9.60
CA GLU A 217 9.24 -1.65 -9.74
C GLU A 217 10.63 -1.29 -9.25
N PRO A 218 11.39 -2.24 -8.68
CA PRO A 218 12.78 -2.04 -8.32
C PRO A 218 13.65 -1.74 -9.56
N GLU A 219 14.55 -0.78 -9.43
CA GLU A 219 15.51 -0.42 -10.47
C GLU A 219 16.90 -0.90 -10.06
N ASN A 220 17.56 -1.70 -10.93
CA ASN A 220 18.86 -2.28 -10.62
C ASN A 220 19.98 -1.25 -10.52
N ASP A 221 19.94 -0.18 -11.31
CA ASP A 221 20.97 0.85 -11.41
C ASP A 221 20.61 2.15 -10.65
N ALA A 222 19.46 2.19 -9.97
CA ALA A 222 19.06 3.39 -9.22
C ALA A 222 20.00 3.64 -8.04
N ASP A 223 20.24 4.92 -7.73
CA ASP A 223 20.89 5.34 -6.51
C ASP A 223 20.21 4.74 -5.27
N CYS A 224 20.92 4.71 -4.12
CA CYS A 224 20.39 4.24 -2.84
C CYS A 224 19.23 5.14 -2.36
N SER A 225 18.08 5.07 -3.03
CA SER A 225 16.88 5.83 -2.71
C SER A 225 15.94 5.01 -1.83
N ILE A 226 15.16 5.70 -1.01
CA ILE A 226 14.12 5.05 -0.19
C ILE A 226 13.09 4.34 -1.06
N LEU A 227 12.73 4.90 -2.22
CA LEU A 227 11.78 4.27 -3.12
C LEU A 227 12.31 2.93 -3.63
N ASN A 228 13.59 2.86 -4.01
CA ASN A 228 14.17 1.60 -4.48
C ASN A 228 14.33 0.57 -3.35
N LEU A 229 14.63 1.01 -2.12
CA LEU A 229 14.61 0.14 -0.93
C LEU A 229 13.23 -0.49 -0.73
N LEU A 230 12.19 0.34 -0.68
CA LEU A 230 10.82 -0.11 -0.45
C LEU A 230 10.25 -0.88 -1.64
N ASN A 231 10.57 -0.48 -2.88
CA ASN A 231 10.23 -1.24 -4.08
C ASN A 231 10.81 -2.65 -4.00
N THR A 232 12.09 -2.79 -3.66
CA THR A 232 12.74 -4.11 -3.51
C THR A 232 12.08 -4.92 -2.39
N LEU A 233 11.84 -4.29 -1.23
CA LEU A 233 11.28 -4.94 -0.05
C LEU A 233 9.86 -5.49 -0.32
N PHE A 234 9.00 -4.69 -0.94
CA PHE A 234 7.59 -5.01 -1.16
C PHE A 234 7.27 -5.61 -2.53
N SER A 235 8.24 -5.67 -3.46
CA SER A 235 8.01 -6.28 -4.77
C SER A 235 7.72 -7.78 -4.67
N PRO A 236 6.69 -8.28 -5.33
CA PRO A 236 6.46 -9.73 -5.46
C PRO A 236 7.44 -10.40 -6.42
N SER A 237 8.02 -9.66 -7.38
CA SER A 237 8.88 -10.20 -8.44
C SER A 237 10.32 -10.48 -7.98
N VAL A 238 10.78 -9.85 -6.89
CA VAL A 238 12.15 -10.02 -6.36
C VAL A 238 12.22 -11.20 -5.42
N LEU A 239 13.15 -12.11 -5.69
CA LEU A 239 13.36 -13.31 -4.87
C LEU A 239 13.92 -12.99 -3.48
N PRO A 240 13.62 -13.81 -2.44
CA PRO A 240 14.08 -13.55 -1.07
C PRO A 240 15.58 -13.33 -0.93
N ASP A 241 16.38 -14.15 -1.60
CA ASP A 241 17.86 -14.05 -1.52
C ASP A 241 18.39 -12.81 -2.22
N GLU A 242 17.74 -12.36 -3.28
CA GLU A 242 18.04 -11.09 -3.95
C GLU A 242 17.69 -9.91 -3.05
N LYS A 243 16.51 -9.91 -2.42
CA LYS A 243 16.14 -8.90 -1.41
C LYS A 243 17.18 -8.80 -0.31
N LYS A 244 17.57 -9.94 0.28
CA LYS A 244 18.62 -9.99 1.33
C LYS A 244 19.95 -9.39 0.84
N ASN A 245 20.36 -9.72 -0.38
CA ASN A 245 21.58 -9.19 -0.98
C ASN A 245 21.51 -7.67 -1.18
N VAL A 246 20.38 -7.15 -1.68
CA VAL A 246 20.19 -5.71 -1.87
C VAL A 246 20.17 -4.99 -0.53
N LEU A 247 19.37 -5.47 0.44
CA LEU A 247 19.27 -4.88 1.78
C LEU A 247 20.63 -4.82 2.48
N SER A 248 21.41 -5.92 2.46
CA SER A 248 22.68 -5.97 3.15
C SER A 248 23.80 -5.22 2.43
N LYS A 249 23.94 -5.36 1.11
CA LYS A 249 25.08 -4.78 0.36
C LYS A 249 24.87 -3.36 -0.08
N LYS A 250 23.64 -3.00 -0.49
CA LYS A 250 23.34 -1.66 -1.01
C LYS A 250 22.92 -0.70 0.09
N TYR A 251 22.15 -1.20 1.08
CA TYR A 251 21.59 -0.38 2.14
C TYR A 251 22.24 -0.57 3.50
N ASN A 252 23.27 -1.43 3.59
CA ASN A 252 24.00 -1.73 4.85
C ASN A 252 23.07 -2.16 6.01
N ILE A 253 21.97 -2.85 5.68
CA ILE A 253 21.02 -3.36 6.67
C ILE A 253 21.49 -4.73 7.13
N ALA A 254 21.76 -4.87 8.45
CA ALA A 254 22.12 -6.17 9.02
C ALA A 254 20.95 -7.15 8.92
N MET A 255 21.19 -8.29 8.29
CA MET A 255 20.18 -9.34 8.10
C MET A 255 20.14 -10.24 9.33
N THR A 256 19.34 -9.86 10.33
CA THR A 256 19.07 -10.72 11.49
C THR A 256 18.13 -11.86 11.12
N ALA A 257 18.14 -12.92 11.92
CA ALA A 257 17.26 -14.07 11.70
C ALA A 257 15.78 -13.70 11.67
N GLU A 258 15.38 -12.69 12.48
CA GLU A 258 14.02 -12.19 12.53
C GLU A 258 13.66 -11.42 11.25
N LEU A 259 14.49 -10.48 10.80
CA LEU A 259 14.29 -9.75 9.55
C LEU A 259 14.28 -10.69 8.35
N GLU A 260 15.19 -11.66 8.29
CA GLU A 260 15.21 -12.67 7.23
C GLU A 260 13.90 -13.47 7.17
N SER A 261 13.39 -13.89 8.33
CA SER A 261 12.12 -14.62 8.44
C SER A 261 10.95 -13.80 7.92
N GLU A 262 10.85 -12.51 8.29
CA GLU A 262 9.75 -11.66 7.82
C GLU A 262 9.89 -11.32 6.32
N VAL A 263 11.10 -11.11 5.79
CA VAL A 263 11.34 -10.94 4.35
C VAL A 263 10.91 -12.19 3.57
N GLN A 264 11.27 -13.39 4.06
CA GLN A 264 10.86 -14.66 3.43
C GLN A 264 9.33 -14.82 3.45
N ARG A 265 8.69 -14.52 4.59
CA ARG A 265 7.24 -14.59 4.74
C ARG A 265 6.53 -13.63 3.78
N MET A 266 7.01 -12.39 3.68
CA MET A 266 6.48 -11.38 2.75
C MET A 266 6.53 -11.87 1.29
N CYS A 267 7.65 -12.46 0.86
CA CYS A 267 7.78 -13.00 -0.48
C CYS A 267 6.78 -14.13 -0.75
N ASN A 268 6.61 -15.04 0.18
CA ASN A 268 5.65 -16.16 0.03
C ASN A 268 4.21 -15.65 -0.12
N LEU A 269 3.84 -14.65 0.69
CA LEU A 269 2.50 -14.03 0.65
C LEU A 269 2.29 -13.22 -0.64
N SER A 270 3.28 -12.44 -1.07
CA SER A 270 3.21 -11.68 -2.32
C SER A 270 2.99 -12.59 -3.52
N THR A 271 3.75 -13.69 -3.61
CA THR A 271 3.61 -14.69 -4.67
C THR A 271 2.24 -15.38 -4.65
N ALA A 272 1.71 -15.68 -3.46
CA ALA A 272 0.38 -16.28 -3.33
C ALA A 272 -0.71 -15.35 -3.84
N ILE A 273 -0.67 -14.08 -3.44
CA ILE A 273 -1.63 -13.04 -3.86
C ILE A 273 -1.56 -12.81 -5.37
N GLU A 274 -0.36 -12.71 -5.95
CA GLU A 274 -0.16 -12.55 -7.38
C GLU A 274 -0.74 -13.72 -8.19
N ASN A 275 -0.42 -14.95 -7.78
CA ASN A 275 -0.94 -16.16 -8.44
C ASN A 275 -2.47 -16.24 -8.38
N GLN A 276 -3.08 -15.82 -7.28
CA GLN A 276 -4.54 -15.76 -7.13
C GLN A 276 -5.13 -14.68 -8.06
N GLY A 277 -4.49 -13.51 -8.15
CA GLY A 277 -4.87 -12.44 -9.08
C GLY A 277 -4.86 -12.89 -10.55
N ILE A 278 -3.79 -13.58 -10.97
CA ILE A 278 -3.65 -14.13 -12.31
C ILE A 278 -4.76 -15.17 -12.61
N LYS A 279 -5.01 -16.10 -11.67
CA LYS A 279 -6.08 -17.10 -11.84
C LYS A 279 -7.45 -16.46 -11.98
N LYS A 280 -7.73 -15.45 -11.15
CA LYS A 280 -9.01 -14.72 -11.20
C LYS A 280 -9.17 -13.97 -12.53
N GLY A 281 -8.15 -13.20 -12.93
CA GLY A 281 -8.18 -12.47 -14.21
C GLY A 281 -8.33 -13.39 -15.42
N LEU A 282 -7.67 -14.57 -15.41
CA LEU A 282 -7.83 -15.57 -16.47
C LEU A 282 -9.25 -16.14 -16.50
N ALA A 283 -9.83 -16.44 -15.34
CA ALA A 283 -11.20 -16.97 -15.25
C ALA A 283 -12.25 -15.94 -15.71
N GLU A 284 -12.10 -14.68 -15.29
CA GLU A 284 -12.97 -13.57 -15.71
C GLU A 284 -12.84 -13.32 -17.21
N GLY A 285 -11.64 -13.19 -17.75
CA GLY A 285 -11.44 -12.99 -19.20
C GLY A 285 -11.95 -14.15 -20.04
N LEU A 286 -11.84 -15.40 -19.54
CA LEU A 286 -12.42 -16.56 -20.23
C LEU A 286 -13.96 -16.55 -20.21
N ALA A 287 -14.55 -16.12 -19.10
CA ALA A 287 -16.01 -16.01 -18.97
C ALA A 287 -16.56 -14.89 -19.86
N GLU A 288 -15.92 -13.72 -19.88
CA GLU A 288 -16.28 -12.60 -20.76
C GLU A 288 -16.13 -12.97 -22.23
N GLY A 289 -14.98 -13.53 -22.64
CA GLY A 289 -14.76 -13.95 -24.02
C GLY A 289 -15.76 -15.02 -24.50
N ARG A 290 -16.18 -15.94 -23.61
CA ARG A 290 -17.24 -16.89 -23.91
C ARG A 290 -18.62 -16.23 -24.06
N ALA A 291 -18.91 -15.24 -23.22
CA ALA A 291 -20.19 -14.50 -23.30
C ALA A 291 -20.26 -13.67 -24.58
N GLU A 292 -19.21 -12.94 -24.93
CA GLU A 292 -19.09 -12.15 -26.14
C GLU A 292 -19.18 -13.04 -27.40
N GLY A 293 -18.39 -14.11 -27.45
CA GLY A 293 -18.42 -15.05 -28.58
C GLY A 293 -19.78 -15.73 -28.76
N ARG A 294 -20.53 -15.93 -27.66
CA ARG A 294 -21.91 -16.44 -27.75
C ARG A 294 -22.86 -15.42 -28.35
N VAL A 295 -22.75 -14.14 -27.96
CA VAL A 295 -23.57 -13.07 -28.54
C VAL A 295 -23.25 -12.89 -30.04
N GLU A 296 -21.96 -12.80 -30.37
CA GLU A 296 -21.54 -12.69 -31.78
C GLU A 296 -22.01 -13.87 -32.62
N GLY A 297 -21.89 -15.10 -32.10
CA GLY A 297 -22.35 -16.30 -32.77
C GLY A 297 -23.87 -16.31 -33.06
N VAL A 298 -24.67 -15.82 -32.10
CA VAL A 298 -26.12 -15.66 -32.29
C VAL A 298 -26.42 -14.61 -33.34
N ASP A 299 -25.74 -13.48 -33.33
CA ASP A 299 -25.92 -12.41 -34.31
C ASP A 299 -25.53 -12.84 -35.73
N LEU A 300 -24.42 -13.58 -35.88
CA LEU A 300 -23.98 -14.12 -37.16
C LEU A 300 -24.99 -15.13 -37.71
N MET A 301 -25.50 -16.03 -36.85
CA MET A 301 -26.54 -16.98 -37.25
C MET A 301 -27.83 -16.28 -37.65
N ALA A 302 -28.27 -15.28 -36.93
CA ALA A 302 -29.45 -14.49 -37.25
C ALA A 302 -29.33 -13.78 -38.64
N LYS A 303 -28.15 -13.22 -38.92
CA LYS A 303 -27.85 -12.61 -40.23
C LYS A 303 -27.87 -13.65 -41.35
N LEU A 304 -27.23 -14.80 -41.16
CA LEU A 304 -27.23 -15.88 -42.13
C LEU A 304 -28.64 -16.38 -42.44
N VAL A 305 -29.42 -16.68 -41.40
CA VAL A 305 -30.82 -17.12 -41.54
C VAL A 305 -31.64 -16.10 -42.31
N LYS A 306 -31.50 -14.81 -42.02
CA LYS A 306 -32.19 -13.73 -42.73
C LYS A 306 -31.87 -13.72 -44.23
N ILE A 307 -30.63 -13.93 -44.63
CA ILE A 307 -30.19 -13.98 -46.00
C ILE A 307 -30.77 -15.23 -46.69
N LEU A 308 -30.62 -16.41 -46.08
CA LEU A 308 -31.10 -17.67 -46.64
C LEU A 308 -32.63 -17.69 -46.84
N LEU A 309 -33.38 -17.10 -45.90
CA LEU A 309 -34.84 -16.94 -46.05
C LEU A 309 -35.22 -16.00 -47.18
N ALA A 310 -34.49 -14.90 -47.38
CA ALA A 310 -34.71 -13.98 -48.49
C ALA A 310 -34.46 -14.65 -49.85
N GLU A 311 -33.47 -15.56 -49.91
CA GLU A 311 -33.17 -16.37 -51.11
C GLU A 311 -34.03 -17.63 -51.25
N LYS A 312 -34.99 -17.86 -50.35
CA LYS A 312 -35.87 -19.05 -50.29
C LYS A 312 -35.12 -20.38 -50.15
N LYS A 313 -33.92 -20.37 -49.55
CA LYS A 313 -33.07 -21.55 -49.33
C LYS A 313 -33.40 -22.22 -47.98
N TYR A 314 -34.64 -22.71 -47.83
CA TYR A 314 -35.15 -23.24 -46.55
C TYR A 314 -34.37 -24.48 -46.06
N SER A 315 -33.93 -25.36 -46.98
CA SER A 315 -33.13 -26.54 -46.64
C SER A 315 -31.74 -26.19 -46.09
N ASP A 316 -31.19 -25.06 -46.53
CA ASP A 316 -29.89 -24.61 -46.06
C ASP A 316 -29.98 -23.99 -44.65
N VAL A 317 -31.12 -23.39 -44.30
CA VAL A 317 -31.40 -22.94 -42.92
C VAL A 317 -31.42 -24.12 -41.97
N GLU A 318 -32.11 -25.20 -42.34
CA GLU A 318 -32.23 -26.41 -41.54
C GLU A 318 -30.85 -27.08 -41.34
N LYS A 319 -30.10 -27.29 -42.44
CA LYS A 319 -28.76 -27.84 -42.38
C LYS A 319 -27.78 -26.98 -41.57
N ALA A 320 -27.78 -25.67 -41.74
CA ALA A 320 -26.90 -24.78 -40.99
C ALA A 320 -27.23 -24.74 -39.50
N SER A 321 -28.44 -25.06 -39.08
CA SER A 321 -28.83 -25.16 -37.68
C SER A 321 -28.24 -26.41 -37.01
N ASP A 322 -28.17 -27.52 -37.75
CA ASP A 322 -27.79 -28.83 -37.24
C ASP A 322 -26.29 -29.15 -37.48
N ASP A 323 -25.70 -28.60 -38.55
CA ASP A 323 -24.31 -28.88 -38.95
C ASP A 323 -23.44 -27.63 -38.86
N ALA A 324 -22.48 -27.67 -37.89
CA ALA A 324 -21.56 -26.57 -37.64
C ALA A 324 -20.60 -26.32 -38.83
N GLU A 325 -20.09 -27.39 -39.46
CA GLU A 325 -19.17 -27.24 -40.60
C GLU A 325 -19.88 -26.63 -41.82
N TYR A 326 -21.11 -27.04 -42.07
CA TYR A 326 -21.93 -26.49 -43.13
C TYR A 326 -22.26 -25.02 -42.86
N ARG A 327 -22.59 -24.69 -41.62
CA ARG A 327 -22.81 -23.31 -41.17
C ARG A 327 -21.60 -22.42 -41.40
N ASP A 328 -20.42 -22.89 -40.99
CA ASP A 328 -19.17 -22.12 -41.14
C ASP A 328 -18.81 -21.91 -42.63
N LYS A 329 -19.12 -22.89 -43.48
CA LYS A 329 -18.97 -22.75 -44.92
C LYS A 329 -19.86 -21.65 -45.46
N LEU A 330 -21.14 -21.63 -45.09
CA LEU A 330 -22.10 -20.60 -45.52
C LEU A 330 -21.74 -19.22 -44.98
N LEU A 331 -21.28 -19.10 -43.71
CA LEU A 331 -20.83 -17.83 -43.12
C LEU A 331 -19.68 -17.22 -43.94
N LYS A 332 -18.74 -18.04 -44.42
CA LYS A 332 -17.64 -17.61 -45.32
C LYS A 332 -18.13 -17.26 -46.71
N GLU A 333 -19.02 -18.08 -47.31
CA GLU A 333 -19.58 -17.86 -48.62
C GLU A 333 -20.33 -16.52 -48.70
N TYR A 334 -21.10 -16.20 -47.66
CA TYR A 334 -21.85 -14.95 -47.55
C TYR A 334 -21.04 -13.78 -46.97
N LYS A 335 -19.73 -13.99 -46.75
CA LYS A 335 -18.79 -12.96 -46.19
C LYS A 335 -19.27 -12.35 -44.87
N LEU A 336 -19.90 -13.14 -44.03
CA LEU A 336 -20.33 -12.73 -42.69
C LEU A 336 -19.21 -12.90 -41.67
N VAL A 337 -18.21 -13.72 -41.96
CA VAL A 337 -16.93 -13.86 -41.23
C VAL A 337 -15.78 -13.70 -42.22
N GLY A 338 -14.66 -13.12 -41.74
CA GLY A 338 -13.43 -12.88 -42.52
C GLY A 338 -12.59 -14.14 -42.69
#